data_9587b389a59caba941623082cbd66b67
#
_entry.id   9587b389a59caba941623082cbd66b67
#
_cell.length_a   1.000
_cell.length_b   1.000
_cell.length_c   1.000
_cell.angle_alpha   90.00
_cell.angle_beta   90.00
_cell.angle_gamma   90.00
#
_symmetry.space_group_name_H-M   'P 1'
#
loop_
_entity.id
_entity.type
_entity.pdbx_description
1 polymer ?
#
loop_
_entity_poly.entity_id
_entity_poly.type
_entity_poly.pdbx_seq_one_letter_code
_entity_poly.pdbx_strand_id
1 'polypeptide(L)'
;SDPRVARAANDPAVILYSGGTTGVTKGILLSNLNFNALGAQIIATNPMFTPGDKMLAIMPMFHGFGLGVSIHSMLVNGGRCILVPRFTPQTYAQLLDKHHPNFIAGVPTLYEALLRIEGLDKLDLSCLKGMFSGGDSLPVELKKRIDKFLIDHKATIQVREGYGTTECVTASCLTPPHHAREGSIGIPFPDTYY
;
A
#
# COMPACT_ATOMS: atom_id res chain seq x y z
N SER A 1 -12.10 -30.26 7.07
CA SER A 1 -12.83 -29.58 8.14
C SER A 1 -12.63 -28.09 7.99
N ASP A 2 -13.70 -27.34 8.04
CA ASP A 2 -13.66 -25.88 7.97
C ASP A 2 -13.13 -25.32 9.31
N PRO A 3 -12.02 -24.61 9.32
CA PRO A 3 -11.40 -24.12 10.55
C PRO A 3 -12.03 -22.82 11.06
N ARG A 4 -13.29 -22.51 10.68
CA ARG A 4 -13.96 -21.29 11.16
C ARG A 4 -14.05 -21.28 12.68
N VAL A 5 -13.30 -20.37 13.29
CA VAL A 5 -13.38 -20.06 14.70
C VAL A 5 -14.20 -18.78 14.87
N ALA A 6 -15.26 -18.85 15.68
CA ALA A 6 -16.03 -17.64 16.00
C ALA A 6 -15.14 -16.65 16.75
N ARG A 7 -15.06 -15.42 16.24
CA ARG A 7 -14.30 -14.30 16.84
C ARG A 7 -15.19 -13.06 16.89
N ALA A 8 -15.10 -12.32 17.99
CA ALA A 8 -15.74 -11.03 18.10
C ALA A 8 -14.93 -9.95 17.39
N ALA A 9 -15.61 -8.87 17.00
CA ALA A 9 -14.97 -7.73 16.33
C ALA A 9 -13.82 -7.12 17.16
N ASN A 10 -14.01 -7.04 18.47
CA ASN A 10 -13.04 -6.47 19.40
C ASN A 10 -12.01 -7.48 19.94
N ASP A 11 -12.08 -8.74 19.53
CA ASP A 11 -11.04 -9.70 19.93
C ASP A 11 -9.67 -9.27 19.37
N PRO A 12 -8.59 -9.44 20.14
CA PRO A 12 -7.23 -9.22 19.70
C PRO A 12 -6.91 -10.04 18.45
N ALA A 13 -6.36 -9.38 17.42
CA ALA A 13 -5.92 -10.02 16.18
C ALA A 13 -4.40 -10.06 16.08
N VAL A 14 -3.74 -8.92 16.28
CA VAL A 14 -2.30 -8.75 16.04
C VAL A 14 -1.72 -7.74 17.03
N ILE A 15 -0.47 -7.96 17.44
CA ILE A 15 0.36 -6.94 18.06
C ILE A 15 1.39 -6.48 17.02
N LEU A 16 1.35 -5.21 16.64
CA LEU A 16 2.36 -4.59 15.80
C LEU A 16 3.24 -3.67 16.65
N TYR A 17 4.52 -3.69 16.39
CA TYR A 17 5.47 -2.85 17.11
C TYR A 17 5.75 -1.56 16.34
N SER A 18 5.62 -0.42 17.03
CA SER A 18 6.04 0.88 16.52
C SER A 18 7.41 1.24 17.09
N GLY A 19 8.31 1.75 16.24
CA GLY A 19 9.53 2.42 16.69
C GLY A 19 9.17 3.79 17.26
N GLY A 20 8.85 3.87 18.54
CA GLY A 20 8.46 5.14 19.18
C GLY A 20 9.52 6.23 18.98
N THR A 21 9.09 7.48 18.80
CA THR A 21 9.94 8.67 18.75
C THR A 21 10.78 8.88 20.03
N THR A 22 10.42 8.17 21.09
CA THR A 22 11.09 8.17 22.41
C THR A 22 12.15 7.08 22.57
N GLY A 23 12.42 6.28 21.52
CA GLY A 23 13.41 5.19 21.56
C GLY A 23 12.91 3.89 22.23
N VAL A 24 11.72 3.90 22.84
CA VAL A 24 11.10 2.71 23.43
C VAL A 24 10.08 2.14 22.44
N THR A 25 10.29 0.91 22.01
CA THR A 25 9.36 0.19 21.13
C THR A 25 8.04 -0.08 21.88
N LYS A 26 6.93 0.26 21.25
CA LYS A 26 5.58 0.02 21.81
C LYS A 26 4.89 -1.08 21.03
N GLY A 27 4.30 -2.05 21.74
CA GLY A 27 3.40 -3.04 21.14
C GLY A 27 1.98 -2.48 21.05
N ILE A 28 1.47 -2.33 19.85
CA ILE A 28 0.13 -1.84 19.57
C ILE A 28 -0.78 -3.04 19.34
N LEU A 29 -1.73 -3.23 20.26
CA LEU A 29 -2.73 -4.29 20.15
C LEU A 29 -3.85 -3.85 19.20
N LEU A 30 -4.03 -4.58 18.13
CA LEU A 30 -5.03 -4.32 17.10
C LEU A 30 -6.07 -5.44 17.07
N SER A 31 -7.34 -5.09 16.93
CA SER A 31 -8.46 -6.02 16.91
C SER A 31 -8.81 -6.50 15.48
N ASN A 32 -9.65 -7.53 15.42
CA ASN A 32 -10.24 -7.96 14.14
C ASN A 32 -10.97 -6.81 13.45
N LEU A 33 -11.67 -5.97 14.20
CA LEU A 33 -12.37 -4.80 13.64
C LEU A 33 -11.40 -3.81 13.00
N ASN A 34 -10.26 -3.52 13.62
CA ASN A 34 -9.28 -2.58 13.08
C ASN A 34 -8.80 -3.03 11.69
N PHE A 35 -8.45 -4.30 11.52
CA PHE A 35 -8.00 -4.83 10.23
C PHE A 35 -9.11 -4.86 9.18
N ASN A 36 -10.32 -5.29 9.55
CA ASN A 36 -11.44 -5.38 8.62
C ASN A 36 -11.96 -4.01 8.22
N ALA A 37 -11.99 -3.05 9.14
CA ALA A 37 -12.34 -1.66 8.85
C ALA A 37 -11.35 -1.06 7.84
N LEU A 38 -10.04 -1.23 8.05
CA LEU A 38 -9.04 -0.79 7.08
C LEU A 38 -9.28 -1.42 5.70
N GLY A 39 -9.57 -2.73 5.63
CA GLY A 39 -9.87 -3.40 4.36
C GLY A 39 -11.05 -2.76 3.63
N ALA A 40 -12.13 -2.45 4.34
CA ALA A 40 -13.30 -1.78 3.80
C ALA A 40 -13.00 -0.32 3.36
N GLN A 41 -12.27 0.42 4.17
CA GLN A 41 -11.86 1.81 3.89
C GLN A 41 -10.98 1.91 2.64
N ILE A 42 -10.02 1.00 2.49
CA ILE A 42 -9.14 0.96 1.32
C ILE A 42 -9.95 0.74 0.04
N ILE A 43 -10.89 -0.20 0.03
CA ILE A 43 -11.72 -0.43 -1.15
C ILE A 43 -12.65 0.75 -1.44
N ALA A 44 -13.24 1.36 -0.41
CA ALA A 44 -14.08 2.55 -0.58
C ALA A 44 -13.32 3.72 -1.23
N THR A 45 -12.01 3.82 -1.02
CA THR A 45 -11.15 4.85 -1.62
C THR A 45 -10.49 4.44 -2.94
N ASN A 46 -10.73 3.21 -3.40
CA ASN A 46 -10.16 2.64 -4.62
C ASN A 46 -11.23 2.00 -5.51
N PRO A 47 -12.10 2.82 -6.14
CA PRO A 47 -13.25 2.32 -6.94
C PRO A 47 -12.83 1.47 -8.15
N MET A 48 -11.57 1.51 -8.55
CA MET A 48 -11.02 0.69 -9.65
C MET A 48 -10.72 -0.76 -9.24
N PHE A 49 -10.78 -1.07 -7.94
CA PHE A 49 -10.52 -2.42 -7.47
C PHE A 49 -11.61 -3.39 -7.92
N THR A 50 -11.20 -4.57 -8.35
CA THR A 50 -12.09 -5.69 -8.67
C THR A 50 -11.57 -6.98 -8.05
N PRO A 51 -12.44 -7.90 -7.57
CA PRO A 51 -11.99 -9.20 -7.09
C PRO A 51 -11.11 -9.92 -8.12
N GLY A 52 -10.01 -10.50 -7.64
CA GLY A 52 -8.99 -11.11 -8.49
C GLY A 52 -7.83 -10.21 -8.85
N ASP A 53 -7.91 -8.89 -8.61
CA ASP A 53 -6.79 -7.98 -8.78
C ASP A 53 -5.58 -8.38 -7.93
N LYS A 54 -4.41 -8.06 -8.43
CA LYS A 54 -3.12 -8.47 -7.84
C LYS A 54 -2.40 -7.29 -7.20
N MET A 55 -1.95 -7.48 -5.96
CA MET A 55 -1.02 -6.59 -5.26
C MET A 55 0.39 -7.20 -5.27
N LEU A 56 1.38 -6.45 -5.70
CA LEU A 56 2.78 -6.81 -5.47
C LEU A 56 3.17 -6.37 -4.05
N ALA A 57 3.15 -7.32 -3.13
CA ALA A 57 3.33 -7.08 -1.69
C ALA A 57 4.81 -7.19 -1.31
N ILE A 58 5.52 -6.07 -1.36
CA ILE A 58 6.95 -5.95 -1.08
C ILE A 58 7.24 -5.36 0.30
N MET A 59 6.23 -4.73 0.92
CA MET A 59 6.39 -4.15 2.24
C MET A 59 6.47 -5.24 3.31
N PRO A 60 7.30 -5.05 4.36
CA PRO A 60 7.48 -6.06 5.39
C PRO A 60 6.16 -6.46 6.07
N MET A 61 5.92 -7.78 6.21
CA MET A 61 4.69 -8.32 6.83
C MET A 61 4.60 -8.05 8.35
N PHE A 62 5.72 -7.73 8.99
CA PHE A 62 5.73 -7.36 10.41
C PHE A 62 5.37 -5.88 10.65
N HIS A 63 5.10 -5.13 9.59
CA HIS A 63 4.65 -3.73 9.64
C HIS A 63 3.23 -3.63 9.07
N GLY A 64 2.40 -2.75 9.66
CA GLY A 64 1.00 -2.58 9.24
C GLY A 64 0.84 -2.25 7.75
N PHE A 65 1.79 -1.55 7.13
CA PHE A 65 1.74 -1.25 5.70
C PHE A 65 1.83 -2.52 4.85
N GLY A 66 2.69 -3.46 5.21
CA GLY A 66 2.76 -4.77 4.54
C GLY A 66 1.57 -5.64 4.89
N LEU A 67 1.33 -5.88 6.19
CA LEU A 67 0.30 -6.80 6.64
C LEU A 67 -1.11 -6.26 6.39
N GLY A 68 -1.39 -5.02 6.78
CA GLY A 68 -2.73 -4.44 6.71
C GLY A 68 -3.10 -3.99 5.30
N VAL A 69 -2.28 -3.09 4.70
CA VAL A 69 -2.60 -2.48 3.40
C VAL A 69 -2.33 -3.45 2.25
N SER A 70 -1.14 -4.08 2.21
CA SER A 70 -0.76 -4.87 1.02
C SER A 70 -1.32 -6.29 1.03
N ILE A 71 -1.55 -6.91 2.20
CA ILE A 71 -1.98 -8.30 2.29
C ILE A 71 -3.44 -8.41 2.72
N HIS A 72 -3.76 -7.99 3.96
CA HIS A 72 -5.10 -8.18 4.52
C HIS A 72 -6.19 -7.53 3.67
N SER A 73 -6.02 -6.25 3.32
CA SER A 73 -7.02 -5.51 2.54
C SER A 73 -7.30 -6.15 1.18
N MET A 74 -6.28 -6.72 0.54
CA MET A 74 -6.48 -7.45 -0.71
C MET A 74 -7.26 -8.74 -0.51
N LEU A 75 -6.85 -9.56 0.49
CA LEU A 75 -7.44 -10.89 0.69
C LEU A 75 -8.90 -10.83 1.12
N VAL A 76 -9.25 -9.94 2.07
CA VAL A 76 -10.65 -9.81 2.55
C VAL A 76 -11.61 -9.29 1.49
N ASN A 77 -11.10 -8.65 0.45
CA ASN A 77 -11.88 -8.15 -0.68
C ASN A 77 -11.77 -9.02 -1.95
N GLY A 78 -11.21 -10.22 -1.81
CA GLY A 78 -11.12 -11.20 -2.92
C GLY A 78 -9.99 -10.92 -3.92
N GLY A 79 -9.02 -10.09 -3.54
CA GLY A 79 -7.80 -9.87 -4.33
C GLY A 79 -6.74 -10.96 -4.13
N ARG A 80 -5.60 -10.79 -4.76
CA ARG A 80 -4.45 -11.70 -4.69
C ARG A 80 -3.19 -10.96 -4.28
N CYS A 81 -2.31 -11.62 -3.51
CA CYS A 81 -1.03 -11.05 -3.10
C CYS A 81 0.11 -11.83 -3.72
N ILE A 82 1.02 -11.12 -4.37
CA ILE A 82 2.30 -11.65 -4.82
C ILE A 82 3.31 -11.28 -3.73
N LEU A 83 3.61 -12.23 -2.86
CA LEU A 83 4.52 -12.01 -1.73
C LEU A 83 5.96 -11.98 -2.22
N VAL A 84 6.71 -10.96 -1.83
CA VAL A 84 8.11 -10.78 -2.17
C VAL A 84 8.95 -10.83 -0.89
N PRO A 85 9.56 -11.98 -0.59
CA PRO A 85 10.28 -12.17 0.67
C PRO A 85 11.54 -11.30 0.81
N ARG A 86 12.14 -10.95 -0.33
CA ARG A 86 13.35 -10.14 -0.37
C ARG A 86 13.27 -9.14 -1.51
N PHE A 87 13.34 -7.87 -1.18
CA PHE A 87 13.36 -6.78 -2.15
C PHE A 87 14.79 -6.53 -2.67
N THR A 88 14.90 -6.41 -3.99
CA THR A 88 15.98 -5.67 -4.67
C THR A 88 15.32 -4.87 -5.80
N PRO A 89 15.87 -3.71 -6.20
CA PRO A 89 15.29 -2.93 -7.29
C PRO A 89 15.11 -3.75 -8.57
N GLN A 90 16.14 -4.52 -8.96
CA GLN A 90 16.13 -5.37 -10.16
C GLN A 90 15.05 -6.45 -10.10
N THR A 91 14.97 -7.17 -8.97
CA THR A 91 13.92 -8.18 -8.76
C THR A 91 12.53 -7.53 -8.82
N TYR A 92 12.38 -6.32 -8.28
CA TYR A 92 11.11 -5.61 -8.30
C TYR A 92 10.65 -5.30 -9.74
N ALA A 93 11.54 -4.74 -10.57
CA ALA A 93 11.25 -4.48 -11.99
C ALA A 93 10.87 -5.76 -12.75
N GLN A 94 11.61 -6.85 -12.52
CA GLN A 94 11.29 -8.16 -13.11
C GLN A 94 9.92 -8.70 -12.67
N LEU A 95 9.54 -8.48 -11.42
CA LEU A 95 8.23 -8.92 -10.89
C LEU A 95 7.08 -8.06 -11.43
N LEU A 96 7.29 -6.76 -11.65
CA LEU A 96 6.33 -5.90 -12.33
C LEU A 96 6.05 -6.41 -13.75
N ASP A 97 7.10 -6.68 -14.52
CA ASP A 97 7.01 -7.21 -15.89
C ASP A 97 6.37 -8.60 -15.92
N LYS A 98 6.82 -9.51 -15.05
CA LYS A 98 6.35 -10.90 -15.03
C LYS A 98 4.89 -11.05 -14.59
N HIS A 99 4.47 -10.30 -13.59
CA HIS A 99 3.20 -10.55 -12.91
C HIS A 99 2.09 -9.57 -13.29
N HIS A 100 2.45 -8.44 -13.88
CA HIS A 100 1.49 -7.37 -14.24
C HIS A 100 0.51 -7.10 -13.09
N PRO A 101 1.00 -6.63 -11.90
CA PRO A 101 0.15 -6.35 -10.76
C PRO A 101 -0.79 -5.17 -11.05
N ASN A 102 -1.97 -5.17 -10.43
CA ASN A 102 -2.91 -4.06 -10.54
C ASN A 102 -2.64 -2.97 -9.50
N PHE A 103 -2.04 -3.36 -8.38
CA PHE A 103 -1.72 -2.45 -7.29
C PHE A 103 -0.28 -2.67 -6.80
N ILE A 104 0.36 -1.56 -6.47
CA ILE A 104 1.67 -1.55 -5.80
C ILE A 104 1.64 -0.52 -4.67
N ALA A 105 2.32 -0.87 -3.57
CA ALA A 105 2.45 0.00 -2.42
C ALA A 105 3.89 -0.02 -1.93
N GLY A 106 4.43 1.14 -1.55
CA GLY A 106 5.81 1.25 -1.12
C GLY A 106 6.14 2.57 -0.45
N VAL A 107 7.37 2.68 -0.01
CA VAL A 107 7.94 3.91 0.54
C VAL A 107 8.63 4.73 -0.56
N PRO A 108 8.80 6.06 -0.39
CA PRO A 108 9.43 6.91 -1.42
C PRO A 108 10.79 6.40 -1.90
N THR A 109 11.64 5.93 -0.98
CA THR A 109 12.99 5.42 -1.30
C THR A 109 12.96 4.18 -2.20
N LEU A 110 11.92 3.37 -2.13
CA LEU A 110 11.70 2.23 -3.01
C LEU A 110 11.45 2.69 -4.44
N TYR A 111 10.59 3.68 -4.61
CA TYR A 111 10.29 4.23 -5.94
C TYR A 111 11.49 4.98 -6.52
N GLU A 112 12.23 5.70 -5.69
CA GLU A 112 13.48 6.32 -6.13
C GLU A 112 14.49 5.28 -6.64
N ALA A 113 14.59 4.13 -5.97
CA ALA A 113 15.43 3.02 -6.41
C ALA A 113 14.93 2.42 -7.74
N LEU A 114 13.62 2.30 -7.95
CA LEU A 114 13.03 1.84 -9.21
C LEU A 114 13.38 2.78 -10.37
N LEU A 115 13.28 4.09 -10.15
CA LEU A 115 13.58 5.11 -11.17
C LEU A 115 15.07 5.14 -11.61
N ARG A 116 15.97 4.48 -10.86
CA ARG A 116 17.40 4.39 -11.20
C ARG A 116 17.77 3.13 -11.98
N ILE A 117 16.80 2.26 -12.24
CA ILE A 117 17.06 1.02 -12.98
C ILE A 117 17.10 1.36 -14.47
N GLU A 118 18.16 0.92 -15.14
CA GLU A 118 18.30 1.04 -16.59
C GLU A 118 17.61 -0.12 -17.31
N GLY A 119 17.27 0.06 -18.58
CA GLY A 119 16.73 -1.00 -19.43
C GLY A 119 15.26 -1.32 -19.20
N LEU A 120 14.49 -0.40 -18.61
CA LEU A 120 13.05 -0.55 -18.39
C LEU A 120 12.20 -0.08 -19.57
N ASP A 121 12.79 0.29 -20.69
CA ASP A 121 12.07 0.90 -21.84
C ASP A 121 10.91 0.04 -22.38
N LYS A 122 10.95 -1.26 -22.14
CA LYS A 122 9.91 -2.22 -22.56
C LYS A 122 8.89 -2.55 -21.46
N LEU A 123 9.09 -2.03 -20.25
CA LEU A 123 8.17 -2.31 -19.14
C LEU A 123 6.79 -1.70 -19.45
N ASP A 124 5.75 -2.51 -19.38
CA ASP A 124 4.37 -2.09 -19.60
C ASP A 124 3.61 -2.09 -18.28
N LEU A 125 3.23 -0.91 -17.82
CA LEU A 125 2.49 -0.69 -16.57
C LEU A 125 1.02 -0.33 -16.81
N SER A 126 0.49 -0.57 -18.00
CA SER A 126 -0.93 -0.31 -18.33
C SER A 126 -1.91 -1.11 -17.47
N CYS A 127 -1.44 -2.18 -16.85
CA CYS A 127 -2.22 -3.01 -15.92
C CYS A 127 -2.47 -2.35 -14.55
N LEU A 128 -1.70 -1.29 -14.20
CA LEU A 128 -1.81 -0.65 -12.90
C LEU A 128 -3.12 0.14 -12.77
N LYS A 129 -3.81 -0.10 -11.67
CA LYS A 129 -5.02 0.60 -11.22
C LYS A 129 -4.74 1.51 -10.02
N GLY A 130 -3.64 1.28 -9.31
CA GLY A 130 -3.22 2.10 -8.17
C GLY A 130 -1.76 1.92 -7.79
N MET A 131 -1.13 3.03 -7.43
CA MET A 131 0.22 3.10 -6.87
C MET A 131 0.19 3.99 -5.63
N PHE A 132 0.64 3.46 -4.51
CA PHE A 132 0.54 4.11 -3.21
C PHE A 132 1.91 4.35 -2.60
N SER A 133 2.15 5.56 -2.12
CA SER A 133 3.34 5.92 -1.34
C SER A 133 2.93 6.26 0.09
N GLY A 134 3.63 5.71 1.06
CA GLY A 134 3.38 5.97 2.48
C GLY A 134 4.58 5.61 3.34
N GLY A 135 4.44 5.78 4.66
CA GLY A 135 5.49 5.48 5.63
C GLY A 135 6.57 6.56 5.74
N ASP A 136 6.64 7.46 4.78
CA ASP A 136 7.47 8.66 4.80
C ASP A 136 6.86 9.71 3.86
N SER A 137 7.26 10.97 4.01
CA SER A 137 6.83 12.06 3.14
C SER A 137 7.32 11.85 1.70
N LEU A 138 6.42 12.02 0.74
CA LEU A 138 6.75 11.95 -0.68
C LEU A 138 7.16 13.33 -1.19
N PRO A 139 8.45 13.57 -1.48
CA PRO A 139 8.88 14.85 -2.03
C PRO A 139 8.18 15.16 -3.36
N VAL A 140 7.75 16.41 -3.54
CA VAL A 140 7.01 16.86 -4.74
C VAL A 140 7.76 16.50 -6.04
N GLU A 141 9.07 16.73 -6.08
CA GLU A 141 9.90 16.42 -7.24
C GLU A 141 10.00 14.91 -7.50
N LEU A 142 10.05 14.09 -6.44
CA LEU A 142 10.02 12.64 -6.61
C LEU A 142 8.67 12.18 -7.13
N LYS A 143 7.56 12.74 -6.62
CA LYS A 143 6.22 12.47 -7.14
C LYS A 143 6.12 12.77 -8.64
N LYS A 144 6.58 13.93 -9.09
CA LYS A 144 6.58 14.30 -10.52
C LYS A 144 7.38 13.31 -11.38
N ARG A 145 8.52 12.85 -10.89
CA ARG A 145 9.35 11.85 -11.57
C ARG A 145 8.66 10.48 -11.65
N ILE A 146 7.99 10.07 -10.57
CA ILE A 146 7.21 8.82 -10.55
C ILE A 146 6.03 8.91 -11.53
N ASP A 147 5.27 9.99 -11.49
CA ASP A 147 4.12 10.18 -12.39
C ASP A 147 4.56 10.20 -13.87
N LYS A 148 5.69 10.84 -14.17
CA LYS A 148 6.29 10.79 -15.51
C LYS A 148 6.68 9.36 -15.90
N PHE A 149 7.34 8.63 -15.02
CA PHE A 149 7.71 7.23 -15.24
C PHE A 149 6.48 6.36 -15.53
N LEU A 150 5.40 6.54 -14.77
CA LEU A 150 4.14 5.82 -15.01
C LEU A 150 3.58 6.08 -16.40
N ILE A 151 3.54 7.35 -16.82
CA ILE A 151 3.08 7.76 -18.16
C ILE A 151 3.97 7.17 -19.26
N ASP A 152 5.29 7.28 -19.11
CA ASP A 152 6.27 6.77 -20.09
C ASP A 152 6.13 5.24 -20.25
N HIS A 153 5.62 4.53 -19.22
CA HIS A 153 5.37 3.09 -19.21
C HIS A 153 3.88 2.74 -19.36
N LYS A 154 3.09 3.60 -19.97
CA LYS A 154 1.67 3.40 -20.37
C LYS A 154 0.67 3.30 -19.21
N ALA A 155 1.04 3.60 -17.98
CA ALA A 155 0.07 3.68 -16.90
C ALA A 155 -0.78 4.95 -17.04
N THR A 156 -2.06 4.85 -16.68
CA THR A 156 -3.02 5.96 -16.72
C THR A 156 -3.32 6.53 -15.35
N ILE A 157 -2.56 6.12 -14.34
CA ILE A 157 -2.70 6.53 -12.94
C ILE A 157 -1.56 7.46 -12.52
N GLN A 158 -1.76 8.11 -11.38
CA GLN A 158 -0.71 8.84 -10.66
C GLN A 158 -0.40 8.14 -9.35
N VAL A 159 0.81 8.35 -8.81
CA VAL A 159 1.12 7.92 -7.46
C VAL A 159 0.31 8.73 -6.45
N ARG A 160 -0.29 8.03 -5.50
CA ARG A 160 -1.12 8.61 -4.44
C ARG A 160 -0.41 8.49 -3.11
N GLU A 161 -0.26 9.59 -2.41
CA GLU A 161 0.34 9.63 -1.07
C GLU A 161 -0.71 9.34 -0.02
N GLY A 162 -0.35 8.50 0.95
CA GLY A 162 -1.16 8.17 2.11
C GLY A 162 -0.37 8.34 3.40
N TYR A 163 -1.11 8.57 4.48
CA TYR A 163 -0.56 8.70 5.83
C TYR A 163 -1.31 7.81 6.80
N GLY A 164 -0.65 7.45 7.88
CA GLY A 164 -1.22 6.76 9.01
C GLY A 164 -0.16 6.37 10.02
N THR A 165 -0.60 5.78 11.12
CA THR A 165 0.23 5.31 12.21
C THR A 165 -0.06 3.85 12.51
N THR A 166 0.78 3.18 13.27
CA THR A 166 0.58 1.77 13.65
C THR A 166 -0.76 1.56 14.36
N GLU A 167 -1.21 2.55 15.12
CA GLU A 167 -2.45 2.54 15.90
C GLU A 167 -3.72 2.47 15.03
N CYS A 168 -3.66 2.92 13.79
CA CYS A 168 -4.76 2.82 12.81
C CYS A 168 -4.49 1.75 11.72
N VAL A 169 -3.70 0.72 12.04
CA VAL A 169 -3.25 -0.31 11.09
C VAL A 169 -2.51 0.32 9.89
N THR A 170 -1.81 1.42 10.12
CA THR A 170 -0.89 2.11 9.18
C THR A 170 -1.52 3.11 8.22
N ALA A 171 -2.78 3.01 7.85
CA ALA A 171 -3.38 3.95 6.90
C ALA A 171 -4.67 4.58 7.44
N SER A 172 -4.76 5.91 7.37
CA SER A 172 -5.91 6.68 7.83
C SER A 172 -6.35 7.77 6.84
N CYS A 173 -5.50 8.09 5.86
CA CYS A 173 -5.86 8.98 4.76
C CYS A 173 -5.13 8.61 3.48
N LEU A 174 -5.65 9.11 2.37
CA LEU A 174 -5.08 8.89 1.03
C LEU A 174 -5.45 10.04 0.11
N THR A 175 -4.53 10.46 -0.73
CA THR A 175 -4.80 11.42 -1.80
C THR A 175 -5.88 10.87 -2.74
N PRO A 176 -6.94 11.64 -3.05
CA PRO A 176 -7.97 11.21 -4.01
C PRO A 176 -7.40 11.00 -5.41
N PRO A 177 -8.00 10.09 -6.23
CA PRO A 177 -7.64 9.99 -7.64
C PRO A 177 -7.91 11.33 -8.36
N HIS A 178 -6.98 11.76 -9.20
CA HIS A 178 -7.09 12.97 -10.04
C HIS A 178 -7.24 14.33 -9.29
N HIS A 179 -7.17 14.35 -7.97
CA HIS A 179 -7.30 15.55 -7.14
C HIS A 179 -6.16 15.68 -6.13
N ALA A 180 -4.94 15.40 -6.55
CA ALA A 180 -3.76 15.57 -5.70
C ALA A 180 -3.45 17.07 -5.52
N ARG A 181 -3.27 17.49 -4.25
CA ARG A 181 -2.71 18.80 -3.90
C ARG A 181 -1.26 18.58 -3.47
N GLU A 182 -0.33 19.35 -4.03
CA GLU A 182 1.09 19.26 -3.66
C GLU A 182 1.27 19.46 -2.14
N GLY A 183 2.08 18.58 -1.53
CA GLY A 183 2.37 18.60 -0.10
C GLY A 183 1.21 18.14 0.81
N SER A 184 0.13 17.58 0.24
CA SER A 184 -0.99 17.04 1.00
C SER A 184 -0.91 15.53 1.09
N ILE A 185 -1.13 14.99 2.29
CA ILE A 185 -1.27 13.55 2.54
C ILE A 185 -2.64 12.98 2.16
N GLY A 186 -3.54 13.81 1.62
CA GLY A 186 -4.86 13.41 1.17
C GLY A 186 -6.00 13.75 2.13
N ILE A 187 -7.09 13.01 2.00
CA ILE A 187 -8.30 13.15 2.83
C ILE A 187 -8.45 11.92 3.73
N PRO A 188 -9.09 12.07 4.90
CA PRO A 188 -9.38 10.95 5.78
C PRO A 188 -10.13 9.82 5.07
N PHE A 189 -9.87 8.59 5.49
CA PHE A 189 -10.73 7.46 5.10
C PHE A 189 -12.15 7.63 5.66
N PRO A 190 -13.16 6.95 5.07
CA PRO A 190 -14.50 6.91 5.67
C PRO A 190 -14.44 6.56 7.16
N ASP A 191 -15.27 7.25 7.96
CA ASP A 191 -15.34 7.10 9.43
C ASP A 191 -14.02 7.37 10.17
N THR A 192 -13.14 8.20 9.59
CA THR A 192 -11.91 8.67 10.22
C THR A 192 -11.97 10.17 10.43
N TYR A 193 -11.67 10.63 11.65
CA TYR A 193 -11.69 12.04 12.06
C TYR A 193 -10.29 12.45 12.54
N TYR A 194 -9.89 13.71 12.24
CA TYR A 194 -8.64 14.35 12.65
C TYR A 194 -8.93 15.57 13.51
#